data_226088585d8b6d7a3b2fe84191a4b313
#
_entry.id   226088585d8b6d7a3b2fe84191a4b313
#
_cell.length_a   1.000
_cell.length_b   1.000
_cell.length_c   1.000
_cell.angle_alpha   90.00
_cell.angle_beta   90.00
_cell.angle_gamma   90.00
#
_symmetry.space_group_name_H-M   'P 1'
#
loop_
_entity.id
_entity.type
_entity.pdbx_description
1 polymer ?
#
loop_
_entity_poly.entity_id
_entity_poly.type
_entity_poly.pdbx_seq_one_letter_code
_entity_poly.pdbx_strand_id
1 'polypeptide(L)'
;MIKVILWDIDGTLLNFKMSERYAINYCFSKFHMGTCTDEMLQRYSVINRGYWERLETGELTREQVMLGRFHEFFESEGLPTDQVKAFNDEYQIRLGDKAFFCDRGDELVKQLKSTVKQYAVTNGTTVAQERKLRLSGLDQLLDGVFISEQVGVDKPQKAFFDAVWNEIGSYAPDEVVIVGDSLTSDIRGGKNAGILTDRKSVV
;
A
#
# COMPACT_ATOMS: atom_id res chain seq x y z
N MET A 1 10.21 20.66 15.72
CA MET A 1 9.30 19.67 16.39
C MET A 1 8.35 19.16 15.35
N ILE A 2 8.13 17.83 15.26
CA ILE A 2 7.20 17.24 14.29
C ILE A 2 5.78 17.72 14.56
N LYS A 3 5.10 18.16 13.49
CA LYS A 3 3.69 18.59 13.50
C LYS A 3 2.80 17.71 12.61
N VAL A 4 3.39 17.04 11.62
CA VAL A 4 2.67 16.20 10.66
C VAL A 4 3.37 14.87 10.51
N ILE A 5 2.60 13.78 10.53
CA ILE A 5 3.05 12.44 10.16
C ILE A 5 2.29 12.00 8.92
N LEU A 6 3.03 11.59 7.90
CA LEU A 6 2.53 10.92 6.72
C LEU A 6 2.75 9.41 6.91
N TRP A 7 1.69 8.66 7.12
CA TRP A 7 1.74 7.21 7.32
C TRP A 7 1.58 6.46 6.01
N ASP A 8 2.53 5.63 5.67
CA ASP A 8 2.25 4.54 4.77
C ASP A 8 1.30 3.54 5.44
N ILE A 9 0.56 2.78 4.64
CA ILE A 9 -0.47 1.87 5.14
C ILE A 9 0.00 0.42 5.11
N ASP A 10 0.33 -0.11 3.93
CA ASP A 10 0.56 -1.54 3.70
C ASP A 10 1.99 -1.97 4.03
N GLY A 11 2.19 -2.67 5.12
CA GLY A 11 3.51 -3.02 5.69
C GLY A 11 3.92 -2.09 6.83
N THR A 12 3.21 -0.98 7.00
CA THR A 12 3.47 0.03 8.03
C THR A 12 2.41 0.01 9.13
N LEU A 13 1.22 0.51 8.90
CA LEU A 13 0.12 0.45 9.86
C LEU A 13 -0.66 -0.88 9.76
N LEU A 14 -0.84 -1.39 8.55
CA LEU A 14 -1.57 -2.64 8.29
C LEU A 14 -0.66 -3.72 7.72
N ASN A 15 -0.83 -4.94 8.20
CA ASN A 15 -0.09 -6.12 7.76
C ASN A 15 -0.59 -6.58 6.38
N PHE A 16 0.09 -6.11 5.33
CA PHE A 16 -0.23 -6.44 3.95
C PHE A 16 -0.19 -7.94 3.68
N LYS A 17 0.81 -8.67 4.20
CA LYS A 17 0.97 -10.12 3.94
C LYS A 17 -0.24 -10.93 4.40
N MET A 18 -0.86 -10.55 5.52
CA MET A 18 -2.08 -11.24 5.99
C MET A 18 -3.29 -10.95 5.10
N SER A 19 -3.44 -9.71 4.64
CA SER A 19 -4.51 -9.33 3.70
C SER A 19 -4.31 -9.97 2.32
N GLU A 20 -3.07 -9.99 1.82
CA GLU A 20 -2.67 -10.67 0.59
C GLU A 20 -3.01 -12.16 0.63
N ARG A 21 -2.59 -12.87 1.69
CA ARG A 21 -2.90 -14.29 1.89
C ARG A 21 -4.41 -14.55 1.86
N TYR A 22 -5.18 -13.72 2.56
CA TYR A 22 -6.64 -13.85 2.57
C TYR A 22 -7.21 -13.66 1.16
N ALA A 23 -6.81 -12.61 0.45
CA ALA A 23 -7.33 -12.27 -0.86
C ALA A 23 -7.00 -13.34 -1.91
N ILE A 24 -5.75 -13.84 -1.95
CA ILE A 24 -5.34 -14.91 -2.85
C ILE A 24 -6.14 -16.19 -2.61
N ASN A 25 -6.22 -16.65 -1.35
CA ASN A 25 -6.95 -17.87 -1.02
C ASN A 25 -8.45 -17.76 -1.39
N TYR A 26 -9.05 -16.60 -1.15
CA TYR A 26 -10.43 -16.35 -1.57
C TYR A 26 -10.59 -16.45 -3.10
N CYS A 27 -9.70 -15.80 -3.86
CA CYS A 27 -9.74 -15.82 -5.31
C CYS A 27 -9.49 -17.22 -5.85
N PHE A 28 -8.53 -17.98 -5.34
CA PHE A 28 -8.30 -19.39 -5.74
C PHE A 28 -9.58 -20.22 -5.59
N SER A 29 -10.26 -20.08 -4.45
CA SER A 29 -11.55 -20.76 -4.22
C SER A 29 -12.63 -20.31 -5.21
N LYS A 30 -12.78 -18.99 -5.40
CA LYS A 30 -13.81 -18.41 -6.28
C LYS A 30 -13.63 -18.80 -7.75
N PHE A 31 -12.38 -18.83 -8.23
CA PHE A 31 -12.05 -19.16 -9.62
C PHE A 31 -11.78 -20.65 -9.85
N HIS A 32 -12.04 -21.50 -8.85
CA HIS A 32 -11.85 -22.95 -8.92
C HIS A 32 -10.43 -23.39 -9.31
N MET A 33 -9.41 -22.66 -8.83
CA MET A 33 -8.00 -22.90 -9.13
C MET A 33 -7.33 -23.90 -8.17
N GLY A 34 -8.10 -24.60 -7.34
CA GLY A 34 -7.59 -25.50 -6.32
C GLY A 34 -7.14 -24.77 -5.06
N THR A 35 -6.14 -25.31 -4.37
CA THR A 35 -5.60 -24.73 -3.14
C THR A 35 -4.32 -23.95 -3.44
N CYS A 36 -4.27 -22.69 -3.04
CA CYS A 36 -3.02 -21.95 -3.06
C CYS A 36 -2.13 -22.40 -1.90
N THR A 37 -1.01 -23.04 -2.19
CA THR A 37 -0.07 -23.48 -1.15
C THR A 37 0.75 -22.31 -0.59
N ASP A 38 1.40 -22.52 0.55
CA ASP A 38 2.27 -21.50 1.13
C ASP A 38 3.46 -21.16 0.22
N GLU A 39 3.98 -22.15 -0.53
CA GLU A 39 5.04 -21.94 -1.51
C GLU A 39 4.56 -21.11 -2.71
N MET A 40 3.35 -21.35 -3.21
CA MET A 40 2.73 -20.54 -4.28
C MET A 40 2.58 -19.10 -3.81
N LEU A 41 2.06 -18.90 -2.59
CA LEU A 41 1.90 -17.57 -2.01
C LEU A 41 3.24 -16.83 -1.85
N GLN A 42 4.30 -17.52 -1.42
CA GLN A 42 5.64 -16.95 -1.33
C GLN A 42 6.18 -16.52 -2.71
N ARG A 43 6.01 -17.34 -3.75
CA ARG A 43 6.38 -16.97 -5.13
C ARG A 43 5.61 -15.76 -5.61
N TYR A 44 4.28 -15.75 -5.40
CA TYR A 44 3.47 -14.58 -5.72
C TYR A 44 3.95 -13.31 -5.00
N SER A 45 4.22 -13.39 -3.71
CA SER A 45 4.69 -12.22 -2.94
C SER A 45 6.03 -11.67 -3.47
N VAL A 46 6.91 -12.53 -3.96
CA VAL A 46 8.18 -12.10 -4.60
C VAL A 46 7.90 -11.40 -5.94
N ILE A 47 7.09 -12.00 -6.81
CA ILE A 47 6.67 -11.43 -8.09
C ILE A 47 5.99 -10.08 -7.85
N ASN A 48 4.99 -10.04 -6.97
CA ASN A 48 4.22 -8.84 -6.64
C ASN A 48 5.14 -7.68 -6.22
N ARG A 49 6.08 -7.95 -5.30
CA ARG A 49 7.05 -6.94 -4.85
C ARG A 49 7.88 -6.40 -6.01
N GLY A 50 8.42 -7.28 -6.86
CA GLY A 50 9.23 -6.87 -8.01
C GLY A 50 8.46 -5.97 -8.99
N TYR A 51 7.18 -6.24 -9.21
CA TYR A 51 6.33 -5.38 -10.05
C TYR A 51 6.10 -3.99 -9.43
N TRP A 52 5.84 -3.93 -8.12
CA TRP A 52 5.68 -2.65 -7.44
C TRP A 52 6.99 -1.84 -7.41
N GLU A 53 8.14 -2.45 -7.15
CA GLU A 53 9.44 -1.79 -7.21
C GLU A 53 9.72 -1.20 -8.60
N ARG A 54 9.34 -1.89 -9.67
CA ARG A 54 9.46 -1.40 -11.05
C ARG A 54 8.50 -0.26 -11.38
N LEU A 55 7.31 -0.20 -10.77
CA LEU A 55 6.44 0.98 -10.83
C LEU A 55 7.12 2.18 -10.15
N GLU A 56 7.66 1.99 -8.96
CA GLU A 56 8.31 3.02 -8.15
C GLU A 56 9.57 3.58 -8.82
N THR A 57 10.23 2.79 -9.67
CA THR A 57 11.36 3.24 -10.51
C THR A 57 10.93 3.84 -11.86
N GLY A 58 9.64 3.74 -12.20
CA GLY A 58 9.10 4.27 -13.45
C GLY A 58 9.30 3.34 -14.66
N GLU A 59 9.70 2.09 -14.44
CA GLU A 59 9.87 1.09 -15.50
C GLU A 59 8.53 0.54 -16.00
N LEU A 60 7.54 0.45 -15.13
CA LEU A 60 6.21 -0.07 -15.43
C LEU A 60 5.14 0.98 -15.14
N THR A 61 4.06 0.91 -15.89
CA THR A 61 2.82 1.61 -15.58
C THR A 61 2.02 0.83 -14.53
N ARG A 62 1.10 1.50 -13.85
CA ARG A 62 0.18 0.85 -12.90
C ARG A 62 -0.62 -0.30 -13.54
N GLU A 63 -1.11 -0.11 -14.76
CA GLU A 63 -1.85 -1.15 -15.48
C GLU A 63 -0.98 -2.39 -15.72
N GLN A 64 0.28 -2.19 -16.12
CA GLN A 64 1.24 -3.29 -16.29
C GLN A 64 1.52 -4.01 -14.98
N VAL A 65 1.57 -3.32 -13.85
CA VAL A 65 1.70 -3.93 -12.53
C VAL A 65 0.47 -4.76 -12.18
N MET A 66 -0.74 -4.19 -12.36
CA MET A 66 -1.99 -4.85 -11.96
C MET A 66 -2.17 -6.20 -12.65
N LEU A 67 -1.93 -6.27 -13.94
CA LEU A 67 -2.15 -7.49 -14.72
C LEU A 67 -0.89 -8.36 -14.83
N GLY A 68 0.28 -7.75 -15.06
CA GLY A 68 1.52 -8.45 -15.33
C GLY A 68 1.95 -9.39 -14.20
N ARG A 69 1.83 -8.95 -12.94
CA ARG A 69 2.19 -9.78 -11.76
C ARG A 69 1.34 -11.06 -11.66
N PHE A 70 0.05 -11.00 -12.01
CA PHE A 70 -0.81 -12.19 -12.02
C PHE A 70 -0.58 -13.03 -13.27
N HIS A 71 -0.27 -12.40 -14.41
CA HIS A 71 0.07 -13.15 -15.61
C HIS A 71 1.33 -14.00 -15.39
N GLU A 72 2.41 -13.40 -14.89
CA GLU A 72 3.65 -14.10 -14.56
C GLU A 72 3.42 -15.18 -13.50
N PHE A 73 2.66 -14.88 -12.46
CA PHE A 73 2.34 -15.88 -11.43
C PHE A 73 1.55 -17.05 -12.00
N PHE A 74 0.52 -16.81 -12.82
CA PHE A 74 -0.30 -17.88 -13.41
C PHE A 74 0.50 -18.75 -14.37
N GLU A 75 1.35 -18.14 -15.20
CA GLU A 75 2.26 -18.89 -16.07
C GLU A 75 3.21 -19.79 -15.26
N SER A 76 3.79 -19.24 -14.18
CA SER A 76 4.74 -20.00 -13.34
C SER A 76 4.08 -21.18 -12.61
N GLU A 77 2.78 -21.12 -12.35
CA GLU A 77 2.03 -22.17 -11.66
C GLU A 77 1.20 -23.04 -12.61
N GLY A 78 1.26 -22.81 -13.92
CA GLY A 78 0.47 -23.54 -14.92
C GLY A 78 -1.05 -23.28 -14.82
N LEU A 79 -1.43 -22.09 -14.33
CA LEU A 79 -2.84 -21.67 -14.19
C LEU A 79 -3.35 -20.98 -15.47
N PRO A 80 -4.68 -20.98 -15.73
CA PRO A 80 -5.27 -20.34 -16.91
C PRO A 80 -5.09 -18.81 -16.90
N THR A 81 -4.36 -18.26 -17.85
CA THR A 81 -4.05 -16.81 -17.92
C THR A 81 -5.18 -15.95 -18.46
N ASP A 82 -6.19 -16.54 -19.09
CA ASP A 82 -7.40 -15.85 -19.57
C ASP A 82 -8.25 -15.24 -18.44
N GLN A 83 -8.07 -15.72 -17.21
CA GLN A 83 -8.78 -15.24 -16.03
C GLN A 83 -8.05 -14.12 -15.27
N VAL A 84 -6.85 -13.74 -15.66
CA VAL A 84 -5.98 -12.79 -14.95
C VAL A 84 -6.70 -11.47 -14.62
N LYS A 85 -7.42 -10.89 -15.59
CA LYS A 85 -8.11 -9.62 -15.34
C LYS A 85 -9.22 -9.78 -14.31
N ALA A 86 -10.07 -10.77 -14.44
CA ALA A 86 -11.17 -11.02 -13.50
C ALA A 86 -10.64 -11.36 -12.10
N PHE A 87 -9.55 -12.13 -12.03
CA PHE A 87 -8.87 -12.46 -10.80
C PHE A 87 -8.31 -11.21 -10.09
N ASN A 88 -7.61 -10.33 -10.83
CA ASN A 88 -7.10 -9.08 -10.29
C ASN A 88 -8.23 -8.19 -9.76
N ASP A 89 -9.31 -8.03 -10.52
CA ASP A 89 -10.44 -7.18 -10.11
C ASP A 89 -11.05 -7.68 -8.78
N GLU A 90 -11.25 -8.99 -8.64
CA GLU A 90 -11.71 -9.59 -7.40
C GLU A 90 -10.69 -9.47 -6.27
N TYR A 91 -9.41 -9.71 -6.57
CA TYR A 91 -8.34 -9.61 -5.59
C TYR A 91 -8.25 -8.21 -4.97
N GLN A 92 -8.41 -7.13 -5.75
CA GLN A 92 -8.42 -5.76 -5.22
C GLN A 92 -9.56 -5.55 -4.21
N ILE A 93 -10.73 -6.12 -4.49
CA ILE A 93 -11.86 -6.07 -3.55
C ILE A 93 -11.50 -6.83 -2.27
N ARG A 94 -10.96 -8.06 -2.39
CA ARG A 94 -10.67 -8.92 -1.24
C ARG A 94 -9.52 -8.44 -0.38
N LEU A 95 -8.56 -7.73 -0.95
CA LEU A 95 -7.54 -7.03 -0.16
C LEU A 95 -8.16 -6.05 0.86
N GLY A 96 -9.29 -5.47 0.52
CA GLY A 96 -10.02 -4.56 1.41
C GLY A 96 -10.95 -5.23 2.44
N ASP A 97 -11.14 -6.55 2.38
CA ASP A 97 -12.09 -7.26 3.27
C ASP A 97 -11.50 -7.61 4.64
N LYS A 98 -10.19 -7.50 4.79
CA LYS A 98 -9.49 -7.76 6.06
C LYS A 98 -8.45 -6.67 6.32
N ALA A 99 -8.40 -6.21 7.55
CA ALA A 99 -7.41 -5.28 8.03
C ALA A 99 -6.79 -5.83 9.32
N PHE A 100 -5.50 -6.03 9.31
CA PHE A 100 -4.72 -6.51 10.45
C PHE A 100 -3.70 -5.44 10.80
N PHE A 101 -3.68 -4.94 12.01
CA PHE A 101 -2.70 -3.94 12.41
C PHE A 101 -1.30 -4.56 12.58
N CYS A 102 -0.28 -3.78 12.23
CA CYS A 102 1.10 -4.04 12.61
C CYS A 102 1.37 -3.45 14.00
N ASP A 103 2.03 -4.19 14.86
CA ASP A 103 2.68 -3.71 16.10
C ASP A 103 1.86 -2.69 16.92
N ARG A 104 0.55 -2.89 17.06
CA ARG A 104 -0.36 -1.96 17.75
C ARG A 104 -0.42 -0.57 17.08
N GLY A 105 -0.34 -0.52 15.74
CA GLY A 105 -0.38 0.72 14.96
C GLY A 105 -1.61 1.58 15.23
N ASP A 106 -2.77 0.96 15.51
CA ASP A 106 -3.99 1.69 15.87
C ASP A 106 -3.87 2.44 17.21
N GLU A 107 -3.20 1.86 18.19
CA GLU A 107 -2.98 2.51 19.49
C GLU A 107 -2.04 3.71 19.33
N LEU A 108 -0.98 3.55 18.52
CA LEU A 108 -0.04 4.64 18.25
C LEU A 108 -0.74 5.82 17.55
N VAL A 109 -1.52 5.56 16.51
CA VAL A 109 -2.28 6.59 15.79
C VAL A 109 -3.26 7.30 16.74
N LYS A 110 -3.97 6.55 17.61
CA LYS A 110 -4.87 7.12 18.63
C LYS A 110 -4.13 8.01 19.63
N GLN A 111 -2.98 7.58 20.13
CA GLN A 111 -2.19 8.34 21.11
C GLN A 111 -1.69 9.67 20.53
N LEU A 112 -1.34 9.69 19.24
CA LEU A 112 -0.80 10.88 18.58
C LEU A 112 -1.86 11.85 18.09
N LYS A 113 -3.16 11.46 18.05
CA LYS A 113 -4.25 12.23 17.45
C LYS A 113 -4.42 13.66 18.00
N SER A 114 -4.09 13.89 19.27
CA SER A 114 -4.19 15.23 19.90
C SER A 114 -2.91 16.05 19.81
N THR A 115 -1.81 15.46 19.33
CA THR A 115 -0.46 16.07 19.36
C THR A 115 0.02 16.50 17.99
N VAL A 116 -0.26 15.72 16.95
CA VAL A 116 0.20 15.99 15.58
C VAL A 116 -0.91 15.71 14.58
N LYS A 117 -0.85 16.32 13.41
CA LYS A 117 -1.69 15.97 12.28
C LYS A 117 -1.20 14.67 11.65
N GLN A 118 -2.12 13.81 11.22
CA GLN A 118 -1.80 12.48 10.71
C GLN A 118 -2.55 12.20 9.41
N TYR A 119 -1.82 11.83 8.37
CA TYR A 119 -2.39 11.54 7.06
C TYR A 119 -1.91 10.19 6.55
N ALA A 120 -2.77 9.44 5.86
CA ALA A 120 -2.36 8.27 5.09
C ALA A 120 -1.81 8.69 3.74
N VAL A 121 -0.70 8.07 3.31
CA VAL A 121 -0.08 8.23 1.99
C VAL A 121 0.26 6.85 1.41
N THR A 122 -0.50 6.37 0.42
CA THR A 122 -0.39 4.98 -0.04
C THR A 122 -0.36 4.85 -1.56
N ASN A 123 0.44 3.90 -2.07
CA ASN A 123 0.48 3.52 -3.50
C ASN A 123 -0.57 2.45 -3.86
N GLY A 124 -1.42 2.04 -2.94
CA GLY A 124 -2.47 1.05 -3.19
C GLY A 124 -3.57 1.54 -4.15
N THR A 125 -4.49 0.64 -4.49
CA THR A 125 -5.68 0.98 -5.30
C THR A 125 -6.76 1.60 -4.43
N THR A 126 -7.56 2.49 -5.01
CA THR A 126 -8.67 3.16 -4.32
C THR A 126 -9.62 2.16 -3.68
N VAL A 127 -10.04 1.13 -4.44
CA VAL A 127 -10.99 0.14 -3.96
C VAL A 127 -10.45 -0.65 -2.75
N ALA A 128 -9.18 -1.01 -2.74
CA ALA A 128 -8.58 -1.74 -1.63
C ALA A 128 -8.35 -0.82 -0.41
N GLN A 129 -7.81 0.37 -0.63
CA GLN A 129 -7.43 1.27 0.44
C GLN A 129 -8.63 1.86 1.18
N GLU A 130 -9.65 2.34 0.47
CA GLU A 130 -10.87 2.86 1.12
C GLU A 130 -11.56 1.79 1.98
N ARG A 131 -11.61 0.54 1.50
CA ARG A 131 -12.19 -0.57 2.25
C ARG A 131 -11.37 -0.91 3.50
N LYS A 132 -10.04 -1.02 3.37
CA LYS A 132 -9.13 -1.28 4.52
C LYS A 132 -9.22 -0.19 5.57
N LEU A 133 -9.15 1.08 5.16
CA LEU A 133 -9.20 2.22 6.06
C LEU A 133 -10.52 2.29 6.82
N ARG A 134 -11.63 2.07 6.13
CA ARG A 134 -12.95 2.00 6.76
C ARG A 134 -13.07 0.82 7.73
N LEU A 135 -12.64 -0.37 7.31
CA LEU A 135 -12.72 -1.58 8.13
C LEU A 135 -11.84 -1.50 9.39
N SER A 136 -10.68 -0.87 9.29
CA SER A 136 -9.76 -0.66 10.42
C SER A 136 -10.17 0.52 11.32
N GLY A 137 -11.05 1.41 10.85
CA GLY A 137 -11.40 2.65 11.53
C GLY A 137 -10.31 3.74 11.41
N LEU A 138 -9.26 3.51 10.61
CA LEU A 138 -8.21 4.51 10.38
C LEU A 138 -8.75 5.76 9.67
N ASP A 139 -9.78 5.64 8.83
CA ASP A 139 -10.48 6.77 8.20
C ASP A 139 -11.07 7.76 9.21
N GLN A 140 -11.38 7.33 10.45
CA GLN A 140 -11.90 8.18 11.53
C GLN A 140 -10.77 8.72 12.43
N LEU A 141 -9.60 8.13 12.36
CA LEU A 141 -8.46 8.50 13.21
C LEU A 141 -7.54 9.50 12.51
N LEU A 142 -7.37 9.37 11.20
CA LEU A 142 -6.51 10.22 10.38
C LEU A 142 -7.20 11.52 9.97
N ASP A 143 -6.41 12.58 9.78
CA ASP A 143 -6.90 13.89 9.33
C ASP A 143 -7.20 13.91 7.81
N GLY A 144 -6.64 12.97 7.04
CA GLY A 144 -6.91 12.80 5.62
C GLY A 144 -6.17 11.60 5.02
N VAL A 145 -6.50 11.29 3.78
CA VAL A 145 -5.99 10.12 3.05
C VAL A 145 -5.61 10.52 1.63
N PHE A 146 -4.41 10.15 1.20
CA PHE A 146 -3.89 10.34 -0.15
C PHE A 146 -3.58 8.99 -0.77
N ILE A 147 -4.41 8.56 -1.70
CA ILE A 147 -4.25 7.33 -2.47
C ILE A 147 -3.67 7.73 -3.83
N SER A 148 -2.52 7.17 -4.20
CA SER A 148 -1.81 7.57 -5.43
C SER A 148 -2.65 7.39 -6.69
N GLU A 149 -3.53 6.39 -6.75
CA GLU A 149 -4.46 6.20 -7.87
C GLU A 149 -5.44 7.39 -8.02
N GLN A 150 -5.87 8.02 -6.92
CA GLN A 150 -6.72 9.22 -6.94
C GLN A 150 -5.90 10.49 -7.23
N VAL A 151 -4.68 10.54 -6.71
CA VAL A 151 -3.73 11.66 -6.96
C VAL A 151 -3.24 11.67 -8.41
N GLY A 152 -3.20 10.49 -9.06
CA GLY A 152 -2.72 10.32 -10.44
C GLY A 152 -1.21 10.16 -10.56
N VAL A 153 -0.50 10.06 -9.44
CA VAL A 153 0.96 9.89 -9.39
C VAL A 153 1.36 9.11 -8.14
N ASP A 154 2.39 8.26 -8.27
CA ASP A 154 2.83 7.36 -7.19
C ASP A 154 4.02 7.92 -6.40
N LYS A 155 4.14 7.54 -5.11
CA LYS A 155 5.41 7.62 -4.40
C LYS A 155 6.45 6.77 -5.14
N PRO A 156 7.70 7.16 -5.31
CA PRO A 156 8.42 8.24 -4.65
C PRO A 156 8.45 9.57 -5.44
N GLN A 157 7.57 9.74 -6.42
CA GLN A 157 7.59 10.94 -7.26
C GLN A 157 7.28 12.19 -6.43
N LYS A 158 8.08 13.25 -6.63
CA LYS A 158 7.90 14.52 -5.92
C LYS A 158 6.49 15.09 -6.11
N ALA A 159 5.91 14.94 -7.30
CA ALA A 159 4.57 15.41 -7.62
C ALA A 159 3.47 14.83 -6.72
N PHE A 160 3.62 13.59 -6.21
CA PHE A 160 2.73 13.03 -5.21
C PHE A 160 2.76 13.86 -3.91
N PHE A 161 3.96 14.18 -3.44
CA PHE A 161 4.13 14.97 -2.21
C PHE A 161 3.74 16.43 -2.41
N ASP A 162 3.92 16.99 -3.60
CA ASP A 162 3.43 18.33 -3.92
C ASP A 162 1.89 18.39 -3.83
N ALA A 163 1.19 17.35 -4.30
CA ALA A 163 -0.27 17.24 -4.14
C ALA A 163 -0.67 17.13 -2.67
N VAL A 164 0.04 16.31 -1.87
CA VAL A 164 -0.18 16.23 -0.41
C VAL A 164 0.01 17.61 0.25
N TRP A 165 1.08 18.32 -0.12
CA TRP A 165 1.40 19.64 0.44
C TRP A 165 0.32 20.69 0.17
N ASN A 166 -0.24 20.68 -1.04
CA ASN A 166 -1.32 21.60 -1.42
C ASN A 166 -2.58 21.45 -0.54
N GLU A 167 -2.83 20.24 -0.03
CA GLU A 167 -4.01 19.95 0.79
C GLU A 167 -3.77 20.14 2.29
N ILE A 168 -2.58 19.74 2.79
CA ILE A 168 -2.32 19.79 4.24
C ILE A 168 -1.96 21.17 4.76
N GLY A 169 -1.57 22.09 3.87
CA GLY A 169 -1.18 23.46 4.22
C GLY A 169 0.32 23.65 4.43
N SER A 170 0.69 24.82 4.95
CA SER A 170 2.08 25.25 5.04
C SER A 170 2.75 24.75 6.32
N TYR A 171 3.65 23.78 6.18
CA TYR A 171 4.56 23.30 7.22
C TYR A 171 6.00 23.44 6.74
N ALA A 172 6.94 23.64 7.66
CA ALA A 172 8.36 23.54 7.31
C ALA A 172 8.73 22.06 7.05
N PRO A 173 9.65 21.77 6.12
CA PRO A 173 10.02 20.39 5.81
C PRO A 173 10.49 19.54 7.01
N ASP A 174 11.15 20.17 7.98
CA ASP A 174 11.59 19.55 9.24
C ASP A 174 10.48 19.37 10.29
N GLU A 175 9.26 19.83 9.99
CA GLU A 175 8.07 19.60 10.81
C GLU A 175 7.24 18.41 10.32
N VAL A 176 7.58 17.82 9.16
CA VAL A 176 6.86 16.71 8.52
C VAL A 176 7.75 15.48 8.43
N VAL A 177 7.22 14.34 8.83
CA VAL A 177 7.90 13.04 8.69
C VAL A 177 7.01 12.06 7.94
N ILE A 178 7.59 11.32 7.00
CA ILE A 178 6.96 10.11 6.46
C ILE A 178 7.46 8.90 7.22
N VAL A 179 6.53 8.04 7.62
CA VAL A 179 6.81 6.74 8.25
C VAL A 179 6.33 5.64 7.31
N GLY A 180 7.25 4.77 6.88
CA GLY A 180 6.92 3.71 5.92
C GLY A 180 7.97 2.61 5.91
N ASP A 181 7.63 1.46 5.32
CA ASP A 181 8.54 0.29 5.26
C ASP A 181 9.37 0.23 3.97
N SER A 182 8.86 0.82 2.87
CA SER A 182 9.50 0.76 1.56
C SER A 182 10.65 1.76 1.41
N LEU A 183 11.85 1.24 1.07
CA LEU A 183 13.00 2.07 0.75
C LEU A 183 12.83 2.83 -0.56
N THR A 184 12.15 2.22 -1.54
CA THR A 184 11.99 2.74 -2.90
C THR A 184 10.84 3.72 -3.04
N SER A 185 9.81 3.61 -2.22
CA SER A 185 8.63 4.48 -2.25
C SER A 185 8.63 5.51 -1.11
N ASP A 186 8.62 5.07 0.16
CA ASP A 186 8.45 5.97 1.30
C ASP A 186 9.73 6.77 1.62
N ILE A 187 10.82 6.05 1.83
CA ILE A 187 12.08 6.68 2.25
C ILE A 187 12.67 7.52 1.12
N ARG A 188 12.69 6.97 -0.10
CA ARG A 188 13.12 7.73 -1.29
C ARG A 188 12.18 8.90 -1.56
N GLY A 189 10.86 8.69 -1.42
CA GLY A 189 9.85 9.73 -1.63
C GLY A 189 9.99 10.89 -0.65
N GLY A 190 10.15 10.60 0.64
CA GLY A 190 10.38 11.62 1.65
C GLY A 190 11.66 12.42 1.39
N LYS A 191 12.74 11.75 0.97
CA LYS A 191 13.98 12.43 0.55
C LYS A 191 13.77 13.33 -0.67
N ASN A 192 13.02 12.85 -1.68
CA ASN A 192 12.69 13.64 -2.88
C ASN A 192 11.84 14.87 -2.54
N ALA A 193 10.99 14.76 -1.53
CA ALA A 193 10.17 15.86 -1.01
C ALA A 193 10.92 16.78 -0.03
N GLY A 194 12.13 16.41 0.42
CA GLY A 194 12.94 17.14 1.37
C GLY A 194 12.43 17.08 2.82
N ILE A 195 11.58 16.09 3.16
CA ILE A 195 11.01 15.89 4.50
C ILE A 195 11.77 14.83 5.29
N LEU A 196 11.50 14.75 6.59
CA LEU A 196 12.05 13.71 7.45
C LEU A 196 11.48 12.34 7.08
N THR A 197 12.29 11.31 7.26
CA THR A 197 11.90 9.92 6.95
C THR A 197 12.19 9.03 8.14
N ASP A 198 11.23 8.16 8.48
CA ASP A 198 11.40 7.11 9.49
C ASP A 198 11.03 5.76 8.85
N ARG A 199 11.98 4.83 8.87
CA ARG A 199 11.76 3.52 8.30
C ARG A 199 11.25 2.55 9.33
N LYS A 200 10.01 2.09 9.17
CA LYS A 200 9.50 0.99 9.97
C LYS A 200 10.30 -0.29 9.68
N SER A 201 10.84 -0.91 10.72
CA SER A 201 11.47 -2.23 10.60
C SER A 201 10.41 -3.27 10.26
N VAL A 202 10.64 -4.02 9.18
CA VAL A 202 9.85 -5.21 8.84
C VAL A 202 10.52 -6.39 9.52
N VAL A 203 9.95 -6.88 10.61
CA VAL A 203 10.41 -8.09 11.32
C VAL A 203 9.65 -9.31 10.79
#